data_9daa0a61a31f2cdce0bafb317e124f2b
#
_entry.id   9daa0a61a31f2cdce0bafb317e124f2b
#
_cell.length_a   1.000
_cell.length_b   1.000
_cell.length_c   1.000
_cell.angle_alpha   90.00
_cell.angle_beta   90.00
_cell.angle_gamma   90.00
#
_symmetry.space_group_name_H-M   'P 1'
#
loop_
_entity.id
_entity.type
_entity.pdbx_description
1 polymer ?
#
loop_
_entity_poly.entity_id
_entity_poly.type
_entity_poly.pdbx_seq_one_letter_code
_entity_poly.pdbx_strand_id
1 'polypeptide(L)'
;MAFDLVDFTDRYKSHFVEFHLDPQRWKTFSTPHILSWVKIRFSESNQPLVPTLRGVYTFTVEHAHSKFPSHGYILYAGISGDTSNANLRRRYGQYLQHQKTGKGRPAVTYMLQKWPEDLFFSFCPLPDPTIELSVLETGLLGALNPPVNQRDFPAQIAAARKARF
;
A
#
# COMPACT_ATOMS: atom_id res chain seq x y z
N MET A 1 -13.53 32.79 -22.47
CA MET A 1 -13.54 32.59 -21.01
C MET A 1 -12.14 32.94 -20.48
N ALA A 2 -12.07 33.80 -19.47
CA ALA A 2 -10.78 34.08 -18.82
C ALA A 2 -10.30 32.81 -18.10
N PHE A 3 -9.03 32.54 -18.14
CA PHE A 3 -8.38 31.43 -17.42
C PHE A 3 -8.40 31.73 -15.92
N ASP A 4 -9.14 30.94 -15.15
CA ASP A 4 -9.16 31.04 -13.68
C ASP A 4 -8.07 30.12 -13.12
N LEU A 5 -6.95 30.72 -12.74
CA LEU A 5 -5.79 30.02 -12.20
C LEU A 5 -6.10 29.34 -10.85
N VAL A 6 -6.96 29.96 -10.02
CA VAL A 6 -7.28 29.43 -8.69
C VAL A 6 -8.11 28.15 -8.85
N ASP A 7 -9.22 28.23 -9.57
CA ASP A 7 -10.08 27.08 -9.83
C ASP A 7 -9.32 25.93 -10.51
N PHE A 8 -8.49 26.25 -11.52
CA PHE A 8 -7.64 25.25 -12.16
C PHE A 8 -6.65 24.62 -11.18
N THR A 9 -6.00 25.42 -10.34
CA THR A 9 -5.01 24.93 -9.37
C THR A 9 -5.67 24.03 -8.33
N ASP A 10 -6.84 24.39 -7.82
CA ASP A 10 -7.54 23.59 -6.81
C ASP A 10 -8.04 22.27 -7.39
N ARG A 11 -8.59 22.27 -8.59
CA ARG A 11 -8.94 21.03 -9.30
C ARG A 11 -7.70 20.16 -9.57
N TYR A 12 -6.63 20.78 -10.01
CA TYR A 12 -5.38 20.07 -10.28
C TYR A 12 -4.84 19.42 -9.00
N LYS A 13 -4.75 20.13 -7.88
CA LYS A 13 -4.32 19.58 -6.59
C LYS A 13 -5.19 18.42 -6.10
N SER A 14 -6.48 18.42 -6.38
CA SER A 14 -7.39 17.34 -5.96
C SER A 14 -7.08 15.98 -6.60
N HIS A 15 -6.32 15.97 -7.69
CA HIS A 15 -5.90 14.75 -8.39
C HIS A 15 -4.53 14.22 -7.94
N PHE A 16 -3.78 14.98 -7.13
CA PHE A 16 -2.45 14.58 -6.69
C PHE A 16 -2.47 13.64 -5.50
N VAL A 17 -1.48 12.75 -5.51
CA VAL A 17 -1.02 12.03 -4.32
C VAL A 17 0.44 12.34 -4.15
N GLU A 18 0.82 12.85 -2.99
CA GLU A 18 2.21 13.15 -2.68
C GLU A 18 2.92 11.88 -2.21
N PHE A 19 4.10 11.63 -2.80
CA PHE A 19 5.00 10.56 -2.40
C PHE A 19 6.26 11.16 -1.79
N HIS A 20 6.65 10.59 -0.64
CA HIS A 20 7.88 10.95 0.03
C HIS A 20 8.88 9.82 -0.16
N LEU A 21 9.84 10.02 -1.05
CA LEU A 21 10.91 9.08 -1.28
C LEU A 21 12.11 9.42 -0.39
N ASP A 22 12.59 8.46 0.37
CA ASP A 22 13.86 8.54 1.07
C ASP A 22 14.83 7.49 0.48
N PRO A 23 15.68 7.89 -0.49
CA PRO A 23 16.59 6.96 -1.16
C PRO A 23 17.58 6.31 -0.20
N GLN A 24 17.94 6.98 0.89
CA GLN A 24 18.83 6.43 1.90
C GLN A 24 18.16 5.28 2.65
N ARG A 25 16.91 5.44 3.06
CA ARG A 25 16.15 4.40 3.74
C ARG A 25 15.88 3.19 2.84
N TRP A 26 15.63 3.41 1.56
CA TRP A 26 15.51 2.32 0.59
C TRP A 26 16.79 1.51 0.50
N LYS A 27 17.95 2.17 0.43
CA LYS A 27 19.25 1.50 0.32
C LYS A 27 19.65 0.77 1.60
N THR A 28 19.23 1.27 2.75
CA THR A 28 19.61 0.71 4.05
C THR A 28 18.58 -0.28 4.60
N PHE A 29 17.41 -0.42 3.96
CA PHE A 29 16.44 -1.44 4.37
C PHE A 29 17.05 -2.83 4.21
N SER A 30 17.02 -3.59 5.29
CA SER A 30 17.47 -4.97 5.31
C SER A 30 16.56 -5.81 6.20
N THR A 31 16.48 -7.08 5.88
CA THR A 31 15.77 -8.09 6.67
C THR A 31 16.48 -9.42 6.55
N PRO A 32 16.53 -10.25 7.61
CA PRO A 32 17.09 -11.59 7.52
C PRO A 32 16.21 -12.56 6.69
N HIS A 33 15.00 -12.13 6.33
CA HIS A 33 14.01 -12.97 5.64
C HIS A 33 14.08 -12.78 4.14
N ILE A 34 13.93 -13.87 3.39
CA ILE A 34 13.80 -13.83 1.93
C ILE A 34 12.39 -13.37 1.59
N LEU A 35 12.27 -12.22 0.91
CA LEU A 35 10.99 -11.68 0.48
C LEU A 35 10.73 -12.03 -0.99
N SER A 36 9.96 -13.10 -1.21
CA SER A 36 9.54 -13.52 -2.55
C SER A 36 8.17 -12.92 -2.87
N TRP A 37 8.18 -11.83 -3.62
CA TRP A 37 6.97 -11.08 -3.96
C TRP A 37 6.25 -11.66 -5.19
N VAL A 38 4.93 -11.82 -5.06
CA VAL A 38 4.03 -12.11 -6.17
C VAL A 38 3.11 -10.90 -6.35
N LYS A 39 3.01 -10.38 -7.57
CA LYS A 39 2.15 -9.23 -7.91
C LYS A 39 1.00 -9.67 -8.80
N ILE A 40 -0.22 -9.31 -8.43
CA ILE A 40 -1.44 -9.54 -9.20
C ILE A 40 -2.25 -8.26 -9.31
N ARG A 41 -3.07 -8.12 -10.35
CA ARG A 41 -4.05 -7.04 -10.41
C ARG A 41 -5.09 -7.22 -9.32
N PHE A 42 -5.46 -6.14 -8.63
CA PHE A 42 -6.48 -6.19 -7.59
C PHE A 42 -7.87 -6.29 -8.23
N SER A 43 -8.47 -7.48 -8.16
CA SER A 43 -9.79 -7.76 -8.70
C SER A 43 -10.40 -8.97 -7.99
N GLU A 44 -11.73 -9.11 -8.05
CA GLU A 44 -12.44 -10.24 -7.43
C GLU A 44 -12.00 -11.59 -8.03
N SER A 45 -11.78 -11.64 -9.34
CA SER A 45 -11.35 -12.86 -10.05
C SER A 45 -9.96 -13.37 -9.61
N ASN A 46 -9.11 -12.51 -9.10
CA ASN A 46 -7.75 -12.84 -8.68
C ASN A 46 -7.63 -13.26 -7.21
N GLN A 47 -8.71 -13.15 -6.42
CA GLN A 47 -8.68 -13.57 -5.01
C GLN A 47 -8.20 -15.01 -4.79
N PRO A 48 -8.58 -16.01 -5.63
CA PRO A 48 -8.11 -17.39 -5.46
C PRO A 48 -6.61 -17.57 -5.62
N LEU A 49 -5.92 -16.64 -6.29
CA LEU A 49 -4.46 -16.68 -6.48
C LEU A 49 -3.68 -16.29 -5.20
N VAL A 50 -4.33 -15.62 -4.26
CA VAL A 50 -3.71 -15.22 -2.99
C VAL A 50 -3.73 -16.41 -2.02
N PRO A 51 -2.60 -16.78 -1.40
CA PRO A 51 -2.55 -17.94 -0.52
C PRO A 51 -3.25 -17.69 0.82
N THR A 52 -3.67 -18.78 1.48
CA THR A 52 -4.24 -18.76 2.83
C THR A 52 -3.15 -18.78 3.92
N LEU A 53 -2.03 -18.13 3.66
CA LEU A 53 -0.87 -18.04 4.53
C LEU A 53 -0.79 -16.64 5.15
N ARG A 54 -0.06 -16.54 6.26
CA ARG A 54 0.36 -15.26 6.85
C ARG A 54 1.44 -14.61 5.99
N GLY A 55 1.62 -13.29 6.11
CA GLY A 55 2.66 -12.59 5.38
C GLY A 55 2.45 -11.08 5.29
N VAL A 56 3.27 -10.47 4.46
CA VAL A 56 3.22 -9.03 4.16
C VAL A 56 2.63 -8.78 2.78
N TYR A 57 2.07 -7.59 2.57
CA TYR A 57 1.49 -7.21 1.29
C TYR A 57 1.57 -5.70 1.07
N THR A 58 1.48 -5.30 -0.20
CA THR A 58 1.40 -3.89 -0.60
C THR A 58 0.31 -3.68 -1.65
N PHE A 59 -0.24 -2.46 -1.67
CA PHE A 59 -1.00 -1.95 -2.82
C PHE A 59 -0.14 -0.97 -3.61
N THR A 60 -0.10 -1.18 -4.92
CA THR A 60 0.63 -0.33 -5.86
C THR A 60 -0.36 0.20 -6.90
N VAL A 61 -0.27 1.48 -7.24
CA VAL A 61 -0.94 2.02 -8.43
C VAL A 61 0.03 1.98 -9.60
N GLU A 62 -0.41 1.38 -10.71
CA GLU A 62 0.35 1.28 -11.96
C GLU A 62 -0.59 1.46 -13.14
N HIS A 63 -0.14 2.19 -14.16
CA HIS A 63 -0.88 2.29 -15.40
C HIS A 63 -0.42 1.20 -16.38
N ALA A 64 -1.27 0.18 -16.57
CA ALA A 64 -0.92 -1.03 -17.32
C ALA A 64 -0.69 -0.83 -18.83
N HIS A 65 -1.19 0.27 -19.41
CA HIS A 65 -1.12 0.56 -20.86
C HIS A 65 -0.38 1.86 -21.17
N SER A 66 0.54 2.24 -20.32
CA SER A 66 1.31 3.47 -20.48
C SER A 66 2.28 3.38 -21.69
N LYS A 67 2.39 4.47 -22.42
CA LYS A 67 3.50 4.69 -23.39
C LYS A 67 4.83 4.98 -22.67
N PHE A 68 4.79 5.13 -21.35
CA PHE A 68 5.96 5.32 -20.52
C PHE A 68 6.59 3.98 -20.13
N PRO A 69 7.85 3.94 -19.71
CA PRO A 69 8.43 2.77 -19.06
C PRO A 69 7.56 2.31 -17.88
N SER A 70 7.47 1.00 -17.67
CA SER A 70 6.70 0.44 -16.56
C SER A 70 7.18 1.04 -15.25
N HIS A 71 6.28 1.66 -14.51
CA HIS A 71 6.52 2.22 -13.19
C HIS A 71 5.24 2.19 -12.37
N GLY A 72 5.38 2.21 -11.05
CA GLY A 72 4.27 2.22 -10.12
C GLY A 72 4.68 2.80 -8.78
N TYR A 73 3.68 3.14 -7.97
CA TYR A 73 3.87 3.72 -6.65
C TYR A 73 3.19 2.87 -5.59
N ILE A 74 3.94 2.46 -4.57
CA ILE A 74 3.36 1.77 -3.41
C ILE A 74 2.57 2.78 -2.59
N LEU A 75 1.26 2.56 -2.53
CA LEU A 75 0.32 3.42 -1.80
C LEU A 75 0.13 2.99 -0.36
N TYR A 76 0.17 1.68 -0.11
CA TYR A 76 -0.12 1.08 1.17
C TYR A 76 0.69 -0.21 1.37
N ALA A 77 1.15 -0.45 2.58
CA ALA A 77 1.72 -1.72 3.00
C ALA A 77 1.06 -2.22 4.28
N GLY A 78 1.05 -3.52 4.49
CA GLY A 78 0.45 -4.13 5.68
C GLY A 78 0.82 -5.59 5.85
N ILE A 79 0.36 -6.16 6.96
CA ILE A 79 0.59 -7.55 7.35
C ILE A 79 -0.73 -8.28 7.59
N SER A 80 -0.68 -9.59 7.54
CA SER A 80 -1.79 -10.47 7.92
C SER A 80 -1.30 -11.72 8.63
N GLY A 81 -1.87 -12.03 9.79
CA GLY A 81 -1.58 -13.25 10.53
C GLY A 81 -0.43 -13.15 11.51
N ASP A 82 -0.08 -11.96 12.02
CA ASP A 82 0.95 -11.79 13.05
C ASP A 82 0.49 -12.34 14.40
N THR A 83 -0.57 -11.74 14.95
CA THR A 83 -1.14 -12.12 16.26
C THR A 83 -2.53 -12.75 16.16
N SER A 84 -3.00 -13.04 14.97
CA SER A 84 -4.33 -13.58 14.69
C SER A 84 -4.31 -14.67 13.64
N ASN A 85 -5.40 -15.45 13.55
CA ASN A 85 -5.61 -16.44 12.50
C ASN A 85 -5.99 -15.84 11.13
N ALA A 86 -5.75 -14.54 10.92
CA ALA A 86 -5.93 -13.90 9.62
C ALA A 86 -4.86 -14.40 8.62
N ASN A 87 -5.20 -14.35 7.35
CA ASN A 87 -4.27 -14.71 6.27
C ASN A 87 -4.41 -13.75 5.10
N LEU A 88 -3.48 -13.81 4.16
CA LEU A 88 -3.41 -12.92 3.01
C LEU A 88 -4.69 -12.96 2.17
N ARG A 89 -5.24 -14.14 1.85
CA ARG A 89 -6.48 -14.27 1.05
C ARG A 89 -7.67 -13.64 1.76
N ARG A 90 -7.82 -13.87 3.06
CA ARG A 90 -8.90 -13.29 3.86
C ARG A 90 -8.78 -11.76 3.92
N ARG A 91 -7.56 -11.25 4.06
CA ARG A 91 -7.27 -9.81 4.03
C ARG A 91 -7.61 -9.20 2.67
N TYR A 92 -7.23 -9.85 1.59
CA TYR A 92 -7.61 -9.45 0.23
C TYR A 92 -9.13 -9.34 0.07
N GLY A 93 -9.88 -10.36 0.51
CA GLY A 93 -11.34 -10.35 0.48
C GLY A 93 -11.96 -9.22 1.29
N GLN A 94 -11.39 -8.86 2.44
CA GLN A 94 -11.83 -7.68 3.20
C GLN A 94 -11.69 -6.39 2.40
N TYR A 95 -10.60 -6.22 1.65
CA TYR A 95 -10.42 -5.05 0.80
C TYR A 95 -11.39 -5.00 -0.37
N LEU A 96 -11.73 -6.15 -0.97
CA LEU A 96 -12.79 -6.22 -1.97
C LEU A 96 -14.14 -5.75 -1.41
N GLN A 97 -14.47 -6.15 -0.17
CA GLN A 97 -15.67 -5.67 0.50
C GLN A 97 -15.61 -4.16 0.81
N HIS A 98 -14.47 -3.65 1.27
CA HIS A 98 -14.29 -2.21 1.50
C HIS A 98 -14.46 -1.41 0.22
N GLN A 99 -13.94 -1.89 -0.91
CA GLN A 99 -14.12 -1.26 -2.22
C GLN A 99 -15.60 -1.20 -2.63
N LYS A 100 -16.32 -2.31 -2.47
CA LYS A 100 -17.74 -2.41 -2.84
C LYS A 100 -18.66 -1.59 -1.94
N THR A 101 -18.43 -1.61 -0.64
CA THR A 101 -19.37 -1.06 0.35
C THR A 101 -19.03 0.36 0.80
N GLY A 102 -17.82 0.83 0.54
CA GLY A 102 -17.32 2.08 1.10
C GLY A 102 -17.05 2.03 2.62
N LYS A 103 -17.22 0.88 3.26
CA LYS A 103 -17.06 0.69 4.71
C LYS A 103 -15.67 0.15 5.02
N GLY A 104 -14.84 0.97 5.68
CA GLY A 104 -13.47 0.61 6.04
C GLY A 104 -12.73 1.82 6.58
N ARG A 105 -11.40 1.69 6.74
CA ARG A 105 -10.58 2.85 7.09
C ARG A 105 -10.63 3.87 5.96
N PRO A 106 -10.97 5.15 6.23
CA PRO A 106 -11.26 6.14 5.17
C PRO A 106 -10.17 6.25 4.10
N ALA A 107 -8.90 6.37 4.49
CA ALA A 107 -7.79 6.50 3.54
C ALA A 107 -7.62 5.26 2.64
N VAL A 108 -7.79 4.06 3.20
CA VAL A 108 -7.72 2.80 2.44
C VAL A 108 -8.92 2.69 1.50
N THR A 109 -10.12 2.95 1.98
CA THR A 109 -11.34 2.91 1.16
C THR A 109 -11.25 3.90 0.00
N TYR A 110 -10.78 5.11 0.27
CA TYR A 110 -10.54 6.12 -0.76
C TYR A 110 -9.56 5.62 -1.84
N MET A 111 -8.43 5.04 -1.45
CA MET A 111 -7.47 4.43 -2.37
C MET A 111 -8.13 3.36 -3.26
N LEU A 112 -8.88 2.43 -2.65
CA LEU A 112 -9.52 1.32 -3.36
C LEU A 112 -10.58 1.78 -4.37
N GLN A 113 -11.28 2.88 -4.08
CA GLN A 113 -12.33 3.43 -4.92
C GLN A 113 -11.83 4.44 -5.96
N LYS A 114 -10.71 5.12 -5.67
CA LYS A 114 -10.15 6.13 -6.57
C LYS A 114 -9.47 5.52 -7.80
N TRP A 115 -8.80 4.38 -7.65
CA TRP A 115 -8.05 3.71 -8.73
C TRP A 115 -8.47 2.25 -8.92
N PRO A 116 -9.77 1.95 -9.16
CA PRO A 116 -10.26 0.59 -9.19
C PRO A 116 -9.63 -0.26 -10.29
N GLU A 117 -9.20 0.38 -11.39
CA GLU A 117 -8.63 -0.31 -12.54
C GLU A 117 -7.11 -0.39 -12.54
N ASP A 118 -6.43 0.42 -11.73
CA ASP A 118 -4.97 0.59 -11.77
C ASP A 118 -4.27 0.06 -10.51
N LEU A 119 -5.00 -0.62 -9.62
CA LEU A 119 -4.44 -1.19 -8.41
C LEU A 119 -3.89 -2.60 -8.63
N PHE A 120 -2.70 -2.81 -8.11
CA PHE A 120 -2.06 -4.11 -7.98
C PHE A 120 -1.86 -4.46 -6.51
N PHE A 121 -2.01 -5.72 -6.21
CA PHE A 121 -1.75 -6.29 -4.89
C PHE A 121 -0.51 -7.17 -4.98
N SER A 122 0.53 -6.80 -4.28
CA SER A 122 1.73 -7.61 -4.14
C SER A 122 1.75 -8.25 -2.77
N PHE A 123 2.05 -9.53 -2.70
CA PHE A 123 2.11 -10.27 -1.44
C PHE A 123 3.35 -11.15 -1.36
N CYS A 124 3.83 -11.33 -0.14
CA CYS A 124 4.94 -12.21 0.19
C CYS A 124 4.49 -13.11 1.34
N PRO A 125 4.21 -14.40 1.09
CA PRO A 125 3.90 -15.35 2.15
C PRO A 125 5.11 -15.60 3.04
N LEU A 126 4.89 -15.58 4.35
CA LEU A 126 5.88 -15.84 5.38
C LEU A 126 5.26 -16.79 6.41
N PRO A 127 5.19 -18.09 6.09
CA PRO A 127 4.44 -19.06 6.89
C PRO A 127 5.08 -19.37 8.24
N ASP A 128 6.37 -19.10 8.41
CA ASP A 128 7.10 -19.35 9.66
C ASP A 128 6.53 -18.48 10.80
N PRO A 129 5.93 -19.08 11.84
CA PRO A 129 5.32 -18.35 12.94
C PRO A 129 6.33 -17.60 13.83
N THR A 130 7.62 -17.92 13.72
CA THR A 130 8.67 -17.23 14.48
C THR A 130 9.02 -15.85 13.92
N ILE A 131 8.59 -15.55 12.70
CA ILE A 131 8.79 -14.24 12.08
C ILE A 131 7.80 -13.25 12.67
N GLU A 132 8.30 -12.20 13.34
CA GLU A 132 7.52 -11.09 13.83
C GLU A 132 7.15 -10.15 12.67
N LEU A 133 5.97 -10.35 12.07
CA LEU A 133 5.54 -9.56 10.90
C LEU A 133 5.41 -8.06 11.22
N SER A 134 5.06 -7.70 12.44
CA SER A 134 4.97 -6.29 12.89
C SER A 134 6.32 -5.57 12.83
N VAL A 135 7.40 -6.25 13.17
CA VAL A 135 8.77 -5.70 13.03
C VAL A 135 9.11 -5.48 11.56
N LEU A 136 8.80 -6.46 10.72
CA LEU A 136 9.00 -6.36 9.27
C LEU A 136 8.15 -5.25 8.66
N GLU A 137 6.87 -5.11 9.06
CA GLU A 137 5.98 -4.03 8.62
C GLU A 137 6.57 -2.67 8.95
N THR A 138 6.99 -2.46 10.21
CA THR A 138 7.60 -1.20 10.64
C THR A 138 8.84 -0.85 9.81
N GLY A 139 9.68 -1.84 9.50
CA GLY A 139 10.84 -1.66 8.62
C GLY A 139 10.44 -1.26 7.20
N LEU A 140 9.48 -1.96 6.62
CA LEU A 140 8.95 -1.65 5.28
C LEU A 140 8.32 -0.26 5.22
N LEU A 141 7.50 0.11 6.21
CA LEU A 141 6.89 1.44 6.29
C LEU A 141 7.93 2.53 6.43
N GLY A 142 8.99 2.27 7.21
CA GLY A 142 10.11 3.18 7.36
C GLY A 142 10.88 3.42 6.06
N ALA A 143 11.05 2.37 5.26
CA ALA A 143 11.76 2.44 3.99
C ALA A 143 10.91 3.06 2.87
N LEU A 144 9.64 2.67 2.76
CA LEU A 144 8.76 3.01 1.65
C LEU A 144 7.96 4.30 1.88
N ASN A 145 7.68 4.63 3.15
CA ASN A 145 6.85 5.77 3.54
C ASN A 145 5.53 5.90 2.74
N PRO A 146 4.69 4.85 2.64
CA PRO A 146 3.53 4.85 1.77
C PRO A 146 2.50 5.90 2.21
N PRO A 147 1.86 6.64 1.28
CA PRO A 147 1.00 7.77 1.63
C PRO A 147 -0.29 7.38 2.35
N VAL A 148 -0.82 6.20 2.12
CA VAL A 148 -2.11 5.75 2.71
C VAL A 148 -1.94 5.19 4.12
N ASN A 149 -0.74 4.75 4.50
CA ASN A 149 -0.48 4.32 5.86
C ASN A 149 -0.48 5.51 6.83
N GLN A 150 -1.15 5.35 7.97
CA GLN A 150 -1.29 6.40 9.00
C GLN A 150 -0.64 6.02 10.33
N ARG A 151 -0.30 4.73 10.51
CA ARG A 151 0.21 4.16 11.78
C ARG A 151 1.38 3.22 11.48
N ASP A 152 1.98 2.74 12.55
CA ASP A 152 2.99 1.68 12.56
C ASP A 152 4.33 2.09 11.92
N PHE A 153 4.57 3.38 11.75
CA PHE A 153 5.84 3.93 11.35
C PHE A 153 6.85 3.95 12.51
N PRO A 154 8.17 3.85 12.23
CA PRO A 154 9.19 4.19 13.21
C PRO A 154 8.94 5.56 13.83
N ALA A 155 9.19 5.71 15.13
CA ALA A 155 8.80 6.90 15.91
C ALA A 155 9.26 8.23 15.29
N GLN A 156 10.48 8.28 14.76
CA GLN A 156 11.03 9.48 14.11
C GLN A 156 10.24 9.86 12.84
N ILE A 157 9.85 8.87 12.04
CA ILE A 157 9.05 9.11 10.83
C ILE A 157 7.64 9.54 11.21
N ALA A 158 7.03 8.89 12.20
CA ALA A 158 5.71 9.25 12.70
C ALA A 158 5.68 10.70 13.21
N ALA A 159 6.72 11.15 13.90
CA ALA A 159 6.85 12.53 14.35
C ALA A 159 6.97 13.50 13.18
N ALA A 160 7.84 13.21 12.21
CA ALA A 160 8.03 14.05 11.02
C ALA A 160 6.75 14.17 10.18
N ARG A 161 6.03 13.06 10.00
CA ARG A 161 4.72 13.05 9.29
C ARG A 161 3.67 13.90 9.99
N LYS A 162 3.63 13.90 11.32
CA LYS A 162 2.71 14.74 12.10
C LYS A 162 3.08 16.21 12.11
N ALA A 163 4.37 16.53 12.03
CA ALA A 163 4.85 17.91 11.99
C ALA A 163 4.66 18.58 10.62
N ARG A 164 4.32 17.82 9.59
CA ARG A 164 4.06 18.32 8.26
C ARG A 164 2.55 18.62 8.12
N PHE A 165 2.24 19.88 7.77
CA PHE A 165 0.87 20.37 7.60
C PHE A 165 0.31 20.02 6.24
#